data_8dec6c4dc22c0b5490cef11b8d2b64c2
#
_entry.id   8dec6c4dc22c0b5490cef11b8d2b64c2
#
_cell.length_a   1.000
_cell.length_b   1.000
_cell.length_c   1.000
_cell.angle_alpha   90.00
_cell.angle_beta   90.00
_cell.angle_gamma   90.00
#
_symmetry.space_group_name_H-M   'P 1'
#
loop_
_entity.id
_entity.type
_entity.pdbx_description
1 polymer ?
#
loop_
_entity_poly.entity_id
_entity_poly.type
_entity_poly.pdbx_seq_one_letter_code
_entity_poly.pdbx_strand_id
1 'polypeptide(L)'
;MIFENVKSITINDESSWKDKIFLTFDIDWCSNEVLSYTLDIIEKYNIKATFFVTHETLLLKRMKENQNIELGIHPNFNPLLNGDFRYGKNINEVVSYYMKLVPDAKSVRSHSVTQNSQILNSFQKFGLEFDSNTFVPYTSGIELKPWKCLNLIKIPYMFADDLRSYH
;
A
#
# COMPACT_ATOMS: atom_id res chain seq x y z
N MET A 1 4.90 -13.74 -15.93
CA MET A 1 4.71 -14.00 -14.48
C MET A 1 3.33 -13.50 -14.10
N ILE A 2 2.58 -14.21 -13.24
CA ILE A 2 1.21 -13.82 -12.86
C ILE A 2 1.21 -12.74 -11.76
N PHE A 3 2.23 -12.74 -10.88
CA PHE A 3 2.38 -11.74 -9.81
C PHE A 3 3.03 -10.47 -10.33
N GLU A 4 2.41 -9.32 -10.02
CA GLU A 4 2.91 -8.01 -10.42
C GLU A 4 2.83 -6.99 -9.27
N ASN A 5 3.65 -5.94 -9.35
CA ASN A 5 3.65 -4.83 -8.39
C ASN A 5 2.56 -3.81 -8.75
N VAL A 6 2.00 -3.16 -7.75
CA VAL A 6 0.95 -2.14 -7.91
C VAL A 6 1.38 -1.03 -8.90
N LYS A 7 2.63 -0.56 -8.83
CA LYS A 7 3.16 0.47 -9.73
C LYS A 7 3.26 0.06 -11.21
N SER A 8 3.10 -1.23 -11.54
CA SER A 8 3.12 -1.70 -12.93
C SER A 8 1.79 -1.48 -13.66
N ILE A 9 0.74 -1.09 -12.95
CA ILE A 9 -0.59 -0.90 -13.50
C ILE A 9 -0.64 0.32 -14.42
N THR A 10 -1.03 0.09 -15.66
CA THR A 10 -1.35 1.15 -16.63
C THR A 10 -2.83 1.06 -16.94
N ILE A 11 -3.62 2.05 -16.50
CA ILE A 11 -5.08 1.99 -16.50
C ILE A 11 -5.71 1.70 -17.87
N ASN A 12 -5.09 2.21 -18.94
CA ASN A 12 -5.56 2.05 -20.32
C ASN A 12 -5.00 0.79 -21.02
N ASP A 13 -4.18 0.00 -20.31
CA ASP A 13 -3.63 -1.25 -20.81
C ASP A 13 -4.10 -2.40 -19.90
N GLU A 14 -5.18 -3.07 -20.32
CA GLU A 14 -5.75 -4.20 -19.57
C GLU A 14 -4.74 -5.32 -19.33
N SER A 15 -3.78 -5.52 -20.22
CA SER A 15 -2.76 -6.57 -20.06
C SER A 15 -1.85 -6.35 -18.85
N SER A 16 -1.77 -5.09 -18.36
CA SER A 16 -0.98 -4.74 -17.18
C SER A 16 -1.64 -5.16 -15.86
N TRP A 17 -2.95 -5.39 -15.83
CA TRP A 17 -3.67 -5.69 -14.59
C TRP A 17 -4.67 -6.85 -14.71
N LYS A 18 -5.25 -7.11 -15.88
CA LYS A 18 -6.18 -8.23 -16.09
C LYS A 18 -5.42 -9.56 -15.98
N ASP A 19 -6.02 -10.53 -15.32
CA ASP A 19 -5.42 -11.85 -15.07
C ASP A 19 -4.06 -11.81 -14.32
N LYS A 20 -3.84 -10.75 -13.55
CA LYS A 20 -2.67 -10.58 -12.67
C LYS A 20 -3.07 -10.69 -11.20
N ILE A 21 -2.11 -11.07 -10.38
CA ILE A 21 -2.24 -11.07 -8.92
C ILE A 21 -1.34 -9.97 -8.37
N PHE A 22 -1.94 -9.02 -7.65
CA PHE A 22 -1.25 -7.97 -6.93
C PHE A 22 -1.24 -8.33 -5.45
N LEU A 23 -0.17 -9.00 -5.03
CA LEU A 23 0.01 -9.36 -3.63
C LEU A 23 0.53 -8.14 -2.86
N THR A 24 -0.19 -7.74 -1.82
CA THR A 24 0.14 -6.56 -1.03
C THR A 24 0.22 -6.90 0.46
N PHE A 25 1.15 -6.28 1.16
CA PHE A 25 1.36 -6.44 2.59
C PHE A 25 1.39 -5.07 3.28
N ASP A 26 0.60 -4.92 4.32
CA ASP A 26 0.74 -3.84 5.28
C ASP A 26 1.64 -4.36 6.40
N ILE A 27 2.81 -3.73 6.64
CA ILE A 27 3.76 -4.31 7.61
C ILE A 27 3.37 -4.07 9.09
N ASP A 28 2.40 -3.22 9.35
CA ASP A 28 1.65 -2.98 10.61
C ASP A 28 2.45 -3.21 11.90
N TRP A 29 3.67 -2.63 11.94
CA TRP A 29 4.60 -2.72 13.09
C TRP A 29 4.96 -4.16 13.48
N CYS A 30 4.90 -5.11 12.55
CA CYS A 30 5.32 -6.48 12.78
C CYS A 30 6.80 -6.56 13.20
N SER A 31 7.15 -7.63 13.90
CA SER A 31 8.55 -7.85 14.28
C SER A 31 9.45 -8.14 13.06
N ASN A 32 10.75 -7.88 13.20
CA ASN A 32 11.71 -8.18 12.13
C ASN A 32 11.72 -9.67 11.75
N GLU A 33 11.46 -10.57 12.71
CA GLU A 33 11.41 -12.02 12.48
C GLU A 33 10.26 -12.38 11.54
N VAL A 34 9.06 -11.83 11.79
CA VAL A 34 7.87 -12.05 10.93
C VAL A 34 8.10 -11.48 9.55
N LEU A 35 8.60 -10.25 9.46
CA LEU A 35 8.89 -9.61 8.18
C LEU A 35 9.98 -10.37 7.41
N SER A 36 11.06 -10.82 8.08
CA SER A 36 12.11 -11.61 7.46
C SER A 36 11.57 -12.92 6.90
N TYR A 37 10.74 -13.63 7.67
CA TYR A 37 10.11 -14.86 7.21
C TYR A 37 9.23 -14.63 5.96
N THR A 38 8.47 -13.56 5.94
CA THR A 38 7.65 -13.17 4.77
C THR A 38 8.53 -12.92 3.55
N LEU A 39 9.64 -12.18 3.73
CA LEU A 39 10.60 -11.91 2.66
C LEU A 39 11.26 -13.19 2.14
N ASP A 40 11.61 -14.14 3.01
CA ASP A 40 12.18 -15.44 2.62
C ASP A 40 11.22 -16.21 1.70
N ILE A 41 9.91 -16.16 1.97
CA ILE A 41 8.89 -16.78 1.11
C ILE A 41 8.81 -16.06 -0.25
N ILE A 42 8.74 -14.72 -0.25
CA ILE A 42 8.69 -13.90 -1.47
C ILE A 42 9.91 -14.20 -2.37
N GLU A 43 11.11 -14.25 -1.79
CA GLU A 43 12.35 -14.53 -2.49
C GLU A 43 12.40 -15.98 -3.00
N LYS A 44 12.07 -16.95 -2.14
CA LYS A 44 12.08 -18.37 -2.48
C LYS A 44 11.22 -18.69 -3.72
N TYR A 45 10.06 -18.04 -3.82
CA TYR A 45 9.13 -18.28 -4.93
C TYR A 45 9.22 -17.22 -6.03
N ASN A 46 10.17 -16.31 -5.93
CA ASN A 46 10.38 -15.22 -6.90
C ASN A 46 9.09 -14.43 -7.20
N ILE A 47 8.34 -14.08 -6.14
CA ILE A 47 7.05 -13.40 -6.21
C ILE A 47 7.27 -11.90 -6.27
N LYS A 48 6.56 -11.19 -7.17
CA LYS A 48 6.44 -9.74 -7.10
C LYS A 48 5.37 -9.35 -6.09
N ALA A 49 5.67 -8.39 -5.22
CA ALA A 49 4.75 -7.91 -4.19
C ALA A 49 4.98 -6.44 -3.84
N THR A 50 3.93 -5.79 -3.35
CA THR A 50 3.98 -4.40 -2.86
C THR A 50 3.84 -4.40 -1.34
N PHE A 51 4.80 -3.78 -0.64
CA PHE A 51 4.78 -3.63 0.82
C PHE A 51 4.50 -2.18 1.19
N PHE A 52 3.49 -1.94 2.00
CA PHE A 52 3.15 -0.63 2.54
C PHE A 52 3.79 -0.45 3.92
N VAL A 53 4.74 0.48 3.99
CA VAL A 53 5.66 0.66 5.13
C VAL A 53 5.05 1.55 6.20
N THR A 54 5.00 1.06 7.44
CA THR A 54 4.49 1.78 8.62
C THR A 54 5.58 2.37 9.50
N HIS A 55 6.78 1.80 9.49
CA HIS A 55 7.86 2.17 10.42
C HIS A 55 9.23 1.86 9.85
N GLU A 56 10.25 2.42 10.47
CA GLU A 56 11.64 2.09 10.17
C GLU A 56 11.98 0.69 10.69
N THR A 57 12.59 -0.13 9.85
CA THR A 57 13.05 -1.49 10.17
C THR A 57 14.40 -1.76 9.52
N LEU A 58 15.21 -2.61 10.15
CA LEU A 58 16.50 -3.05 9.61
C LEU A 58 16.35 -3.77 8.25
N LEU A 59 15.15 -4.28 7.94
CA LEU A 59 14.88 -5.00 6.70
C LEU A 59 14.52 -4.10 5.52
N LEU A 60 14.34 -2.77 5.72
CA LEU A 60 14.06 -1.85 4.60
C LEU A 60 15.13 -1.89 3.51
N LYS A 61 16.40 -2.07 3.89
CA LYS A 61 17.49 -2.21 2.92
C LYS A 61 17.31 -3.45 2.06
N ARG A 62 17.06 -4.63 2.69
CA ARG A 62 16.80 -5.90 1.99
C ARG A 62 15.61 -5.77 1.03
N MET A 63 14.54 -5.12 1.48
CA MET A 63 13.34 -4.90 0.65
C MET A 63 13.65 -3.99 -0.55
N LYS A 64 14.41 -2.91 -0.37
CA LYS A 64 14.80 -1.98 -1.44
C LYS A 64 15.72 -2.62 -2.49
N GLU A 65 16.60 -3.52 -2.08
CA GLU A 65 17.55 -4.22 -2.96
C GLU A 65 16.86 -5.34 -3.78
N ASN A 66 15.68 -5.79 -3.37
CA ASN A 66 14.94 -6.84 -4.09
C ASN A 66 14.08 -6.22 -5.20
N GLN A 67 14.42 -6.52 -6.46
CA GLN A 67 13.74 -5.99 -7.66
C GLN A 67 12.27 -6.45 -7.79
N ASN A 68 11.87 -7.50 -7.08
CA ASN A 68 10.49 -7.99 -7.07
C ASN A 68 9.62 -7.24 -6.05
N ILE A 69 10.23 -6.45 -5.17
CA ILE A 69 9.52 -5.73 -4.12
C ILE A 69 9.32 -4.27 -4.52
N GLU A 70 8.08 -3.83 -4.48
CA GLU A 70 7.72 -2.43 -4.47
C GLU A 70 7.48 -1.98 -3.04
N LEU A 71 8.01 -0.81 -2.66
CA LEU A 71 7.69 -0.16 -1.39
C LEU A 71 6.74 1.02 -1.62
N GLY A 72 5.59 0.94 -0.98
CA GLY A 72 4.65 2.03 -0.79
C GLY A 72 4.67 2.54 0.65
N ILE A 73 3.86 3.54 0.97
CA ILE A 73 3.70 4.05 2.34
C ILE A 73 2.37 3.62 2.95
N HIS A 74 2.38 3.43 4.30
CA HIS A 74 1.18 3.08 5.08
C HIS A 74 0.91 4.13 6.16
N PRO A 75 0.46 5.36 5.76
CA PRO A 75 0.27 6.45 6.71
C PRO A 75 -0.85 6.15 7.69
N ASN A 76 -0.55 6.30 9.00
CA ASN A 76 -1.52 6.17 10.08
C ASN A 76 -2.00 7.54 10.54
N PHE A 77 -3.25 7.87 10.25
CA PHE A 77 -3.91 9.11 10.64
C PHE A 77 -4.63 9.02 11.99
N ASN A 78 -4.76 7.82 12.58
CA ASN A 78 -5.49 7.64 13.84
C ASN A 78 -4.94 8.50 15.00
N PRO A 79 -3.60 8.62 15.20
CA PRO A 79 -3.07 9.53 16.22
C PRO A 79 -3.51 10.97 16.00
N LEU A 80 -3.43 11.49 14.76
CA LEU A 80 -3.86 12.86 14.45
C LEU A 80 -5.35 13.09 14.78
N LEU A 81 -6.22 12.12 14.44
CA LEU A 81 -7.66 12.17 14.73
C LEU A 81 -7.95 12.17 16.24
N ASN A 82 -7.06 11.58 17.04
CA ASN A 82 -7.15 11.54 18.50
C ASN A 82 -6.37 12.67 19.19
N GLY A 83 -5.87 13.68 18.45
CA GLY A 83 -5.11 14.78 18.99
C GLY A 83 -3.67 14.45 19.39
N ASP A 84 -3.15 13.30 18.96
CA ASP A 84 -1.76 12.88 19.15
C ASP A 84 -0.96 13.21 17.87
N PHE A 85 0.05 14.05 17.99
CA PHE A 85 0.81 14.59 16.87
C PHE A 85 2.13 13.85 16.59
N ARG A 86 2.27 12.59 17.05
CA ARG A 86 3.51 11.80 16.90
C ARG A 86 4.01 11.65 15.46
N TYR A 87 3.13 11.67 14.47
CA TYR A 87 3.48 11.60 13.05
C TYR A 87 3.31 12.93 12.32
N GLY A 88 2.70 13.94 12.96
CA GLY A 88 2.47 15.26 12.38
C GLY A 88 1.22 15.94 12.95
N LYS A 89 1.16 17.28 12.82
CA LYS A 89 0.06 18.13 13.33
C LYS A 89 -1.07 18.31 12.30
N ASN A 90 -0.87 17.85 11.09
CA ASN A 90 -1.83 17.91 10.00
C ASN A 90 -1.57 16.79 8.99
N ILE A 91 -2.50 16.60 8.05
CA ILE A 91 -2.44 15.54 7.04
C ILE A 91 -1.12 15.56 6.26
N ASN A 92 -0.67 16.76 5.81
CA ASN A 92 0.55 16.86 5.00
C ASN A 92 1.79 16.45 5.80
N GLU A 93 1.87 16.79 7.08
CA GLU A 93 2.98 16.39 7.94
C GLU A 93 2.99 14.88 8.17
N VAL A 94 1.82 14.26 8.37
CA VAL A 94 1.70 12.80 8.48
C VAL A 94 2.19 12.13 7.19
N VAL A 95 1.72 12.55 6.02
CA VAL A 95 2.20 11.98 4.74
C VAL A 95 3.70 12.22 4.57
N SER A 96 4.20 13.42 4.89
CA SER A 96 5.63 13.73 4.83
C SER A 96 6.48 12.84 5.72
N TYR A 97 5.98 12.48 6.91
CA TYR A 97 6.65 11.55 7.82
C TYR A 97 6.90 10.20 7.15
N TYR A 98 5.87 9.63 6.54
CA TYR A 98 5.99 8.32 5.86
C TYR A 98 6.79 8.39 4.57
N MET A 99 6.73 9.49 3.83
CA MET A 99 7.57 9.72 2.66
C MET A 99 9.07 9.79 3.01
N LYS A 100 9.46 10.13 4.23
CA LYS A 100 10.87 10.04 4.66
C LYS A 100 11.35 8.60 4.82
N LEU A 101 10.46 7.67 5.16
CA LEU A 101 10.80 6.24 5.25
C LEU A 101 10.99 5.62 3.85
N VAL A 102 10.17 6.05 2.89
CA VAL A 102 10.18 5.58 1.50
C VAL A 102 10.08 6.79 0.55
N PRO A 103 11.18 7.52 0.31
CA PRO A 103 11.15 8.77 -0.47
C PRO A 103 10.64 8.61 -1.90
N ASP A 104 10.86 7.44 -2.52
CA ASP A 104 10.49 7.16 -3.90
C ASP A 104 9.15 6.43 -4.03
N ALA A 105 8.37 6.35 -2.95
CA ALA A 105 7.08 5.69 -2.96
C ALA A 105 6.14 6.31 -4.00
N LYS A 106 5.47 5.44 -4.77
CA LYS A 106 4.41 5.80 -5.71
C LYS A 106 3.05 5.29 -5.27
N SER A 107 3.03 4.30 -4.39
CA SER A 107 1.83 3.61 -3.92
C SER A 107 1.55 3.91 -2.47
N VAL A 108 0.27 4.00 -2.12
CA VAL A 108 -0.20 4.24 -0.75
C VAL A 108 -1.39 3.37 -0.39
N ARG A 109 -1.41 2.90 0.84
CA ARG A 109 -2.58 2.42 1.56
C ARG A 109 -2.54 3.01 2.96
N SER A 110 -3.57 3.74 3.37
CA SER A 110 -3.67 4.29 4.72
C SER A 110 -3.98 3.20 5.73
N HIS A 111 -3.38 3.25 6.91
CA HIS A 111 -3.78 2.41 8.03
C HIS A 111 -5.28 2.61 8.32
N SER A 112 -5.99 1.51 8.60
CA SER A 112 -7.45 1.49 8.77
C SER A 112 -8.22 2.03 7.54
N VAL A 113 -7.61 2.01 6.35
CA VAL A 113 -8.22 2.51 5.10
C VAL A 113 -8.73 3.94 5.20
N THR A 114 -8.18 4.74 6.11
CA THR A 114 -8.61 6.13 6.36
C THR A 114 -8.41 6.99 5.12
N GLN A 115 -9.49 7.56 4.60
CA GLN A 115 -9.44 8.46 3.45
C GLN A 115 -10.52 9.53 3.47
N ASN A 116 -10.20 10.68 2.90
CA ASN A 116 -11.12 11.77 2.55
C ASN A 116 -10.49 12.60 1.44
N SER A 117 -11.19 13.59 0.92
CA SER A 117 -10.69 14.42 -0.19
C SER A 117 -9.40 15.18 0.16
N GLN A 118 -9.21 15.61 1.42
CA GLN A 118 -7.98 16.30 1.84
C GLN A 118 -6.78 15.34 1.87
N ILE A 119 -6.99 14.10 2.33
CA ILE A 119 -5.95 13.06 2.32
C ILE A 119 -5.57 12.71 0.88
N LEU A 120 -6.56 12.50 -0.01
CA LEU A 120 -6.30 12.22 -1.42
C LEU A 120 -5.53 13.36 -2.12
N ASN A 121 -5.87 14.61 -1.83
CA ASN A 121 -5.13 15.77 -2.33
C ASN A 121 -3.70 15.81 -1.78
N SER A 122 -3.49 15.42 -0.51
CA SER A 122 -2.15 15.32 0.07
C SER A 122 -1.32 14.25 -0.65
N PHE A 123 -1.88 13.08 -0.92
CA PHE A 123 -1.18 12.03 -1.67
C PHE A 123 -0.66 12.53 -3.02
N GLN A 124 -1.52 13.23 -3.78
CA GLN A 124 -1.12 13.83 -5.06
C GLN A 124 0.00 14.87 -4.90
N LYS A 125 -0.09 15.72 -3.88
CA LYS A 125 0.92 16.74 -3.58
C LYS A 125 2.30 16.12 -3.32
N PHE A 126 2.35 14.94 -2.71
CA PHE A 126 3.58 14.21 -2.44
C PHE A 126 4.02 13.29 -3.59
N GLY A 127 3.36 13.34 -4.74
CA GLY A 127 3.74 12.58 -5.94
C GLY A 127 3.38 11.10 -5.90
N LEU A 128 2.45 10.71 -5.03
CA LEU A 128 1.85 9.38 -5.02
C LEU A 128 0.89 9.26 -6.21
N GLU A 129 0.88 8.09 -6.83
CA GLU A 129 0.16 7.83 -8.09
C GLU A 129 -0.90 6.73 -7.92
N PHE A 130 -0.64 5.76 -7.04
CA PHE A 130 -1.47 4.57 -6.83
C PHE A 130 -2.03 4.55 -5.41
N ASP A 131 -3.35 4.40 -5.30
CA ASP A 131 -4.07 4.40 -4.03
C ASP A 131 -4.87 3.10 -3.87
N SER A 132 -4.48 2.28 -2.89
CA SER A 132 -5.11 0.99 -2.58
C SER A 132 -5.97 1.05 -1.32
N ASN A 133 -6.78 2.11 -1.15
CA ASN A 133 -7.67 2.32 -0.01
C ASN A 133 -9.13 1.90 -0.27
N THR A 134 -9.40 1.02 -1.23
CA THR A 134 -10.78 0.62 -1.52
C THR A 134 -10.93 -0.89 -1.41
N PHE A 135 -11.59 -1.32 -0.35
CA PHE A 135 -11.99 -2.71 -0.18
C PHE A 135 -13.31 -2.98 -0.89
N VAL A 136 -13.34 -4.01 -1.74
CA VAL A 136 -14.55 -4.48 -2.44
C VAL A 136 -14.63 -5.99 -2.25
N PRO A 137 -15.49 -6.49 -1.35
CA PRO A 137 -15.58 -7.92 -1.10
C PRO A 137 -15.97 -8.68 -2.37
N TYR A 138 -15.40 -9.86 -2.56
CA TYR A 138 -15.69 -10.70 -3.73
C TYR A 138 -17.17 -11.05 -3.88
N THR A 139 -17.93 -11.05 -2.77
CA THR A 139 -19.37 -11.30 -2.73
C THR A 139 -20.21 -10.14 -3.24
N SER A 140 -19.62 -8.97 -3.50
CA SER A 140 -20.33 -7.76 -3.95
C SER A 140 -20.88 -7.87 -5.39
N GLY A 141 -20.37 -8.81 -6.19
CA GLY A 141 -20.69 -8.91 -7.61
C GLY A 141 -20.08 -7.78 -8.46
N ILE A 142 -19.22 -6.94 -7.90
CA ILE A 142 -18.57 -5.84 -8.59
C ILE A 142 -17.26 -6.35 -9.20
N GLU A 143 -17.07 -6.07 -10.49
CA GLU A 143 -15.81 -6.38 -11.16
C GLU A 143 -14.67 -5.48 -10.61
N LEU A 144 -13.58 -6.11 -10.17
CA LEU A 144 -12.40 -5.40 -9.68
C LEU A 144 -11.54 -4.94 -10.87
N LYS A 145 -11.46 -3.64 -11.04
CA LYS A 145 -10.57 -3.02 -12.02
C LYS A 145 -10.03 -1.69 -11.49
N PRO A 146 -8.82 -1.28 -11.91
CA PRO A 146 -8.30 0.02 -11.54
C PRO A 146 -9.15 1.13 -12.19
N TRP A 147 -9.30 2.26 -11.49
CA TRP A 147 -9.99 3.43 -12.05
C TRP A 147 -9.30 4.72 -11.63
N LYS A 148 -9.52 5.78 -12.41
CA LYS A 148 -8.95 7.09 -12.11
C LYS A 148 -9.89 7.87 -11.17
N CYS A 149 -9.32 8.42 -10.09
CA CYS A 149 -9.99 9.34 -9.20
C CYS A 149 -9.05 10.51 -8.90
N LEU A 150 -9.43 11.72 -9.29
CA LEU A 150 -8.49 12.85 -9.34
C LEU A 150 -7.29 12.50 -10.24
N ASN A 151 -6.05 12.67 -9.75
CA ASN A 151 -4.85 12.22 -10.46
C ASN A 151 -4.28 10.91 -9.89
N LEU A 152 -5.05 10.19 -9.06
CA LEU A 152 -4.68 8.89 -8.51
C LEU A 152 -5.32 7.76 -9.30
N ILE A 153 -4.60 6.67 -9.43
CA ILE A 153 -5.13 5.38 -9.88
C ILE A 153 -5.57 4.62 -8.63
N LYS A 154 -6.87 4.43 -8.49
CA LYS A 154 -7.46 3.64 -7.40
C LYS A 154 -7.35 2.16 -7.74
N ILE A 155 -6.86 1.38 -6.81
CA ILE A 155 -6.67 -0.06 -6.96
C ILE A 155 -7.49 -0.76 -5.88
N PRO A 156 -8.63 -1.38 -6.26
CA PRO A 156 -9.45 -2.09 -5.30
C PRO A 156 -8.75 -3.39 -4.88
N TYR A 157 -9.01 -3.83 -3.66
CA TYR A 157 -8.63 -5.16 -3.20
C TYR A 157 -9.87 -5.89 -2.64
N MET A 158 -9.87 -7.22 -2.73
CA MET A 158 -11.04 -8.04 -2.38
C MET A 158 -10.79 -9.00 -1.22
N PHE A 159 -9.55 -9.11 -0.79
CA PHE A 159 -9.14 -10.00 0.28
C PHE A 159 -8.31 -9.22 1.29
N ALA A 160 -8.64 -9.39 2.56
CA ALA A 160 -7.85 -8.96 3.69
C ALA A 160 -7.96 -10.06 4.75
N ASP A 161 -6.84 -10.43 5.35
CA ASP A 161 -6.76 -11.53 6.30
C ASP A 161 -7.50 -11.23 7.61
N ASP A 162 -7.46 -9.98 8.08
CA ASP A 162 -8.17 -9.49 9.27
C ASP A 162 -9.70 -9.54 9.12
N LEU A 163 -10.24 -9.39 7.92
CA LEU A 163 -11.69 -9.39 7.69
C LEU A 163 -12.32 -10.79 7.73
N ARG A 164 -11.53 -11.87 7.69
CA ARG A 164 -12.03 -13.24 7.87
C ARG A 164 -12.26 -13.63 9.32
N SER A 165 -11.71 -12.89 10.26
CA SER A 165 -11.83 -13.17 11.69
C SER A 165 -13.23 -12.86 12.28
N TYR A 166 -14.11 -12.23 11.49
CA TYR A 166 -15.43 -11.75 11.91
C TYR A 166 -16.62 -12.46 11.25
N HIS A 167 -16.37 -13.59 10.57
CA HIS A 167 -17.44 -14.36 9.91
C HIS A 167 -17.42 -15.83 10.33
#